data_2cc1d41395d40ff4a8ba4148610981a2
#
_entry.id   2cc1d41395d40ff4a8ba4148610981a2
#
_cell.length_a   1.000
_cell.length_b   1.000
_cell.length_c   1.000
_cell.angle_alpha   90.00
_cell.angle_beta   90.00
_cell.angle_gamma   90.00
#
_symmetry.space_group_name_H-M   'P 1'
#
loop_
_entity.id
_entity.type
_entity.pdbx_description
1 polymer ?
#
loop_
_entity_poly.entity_id
_entity_poly.type
_entity_poly.pdbx_seq_one_letter_code
_entity_poly.pdbx_strand_id
1 'polypeptide(L)'
;MTQPNSRRKFLRNLSLGTVAASSVALAGCGGSDGDAADVRFAHGVASGDPLSDRVILWTRLSTSASSDIEVKWELSEDSNFAVMAATGSASTGPARDYTVKVDATGLAANRAYYYRFVAAGAVSPVGRTKTIGSGNLAQVKLAVFSCTNYPAGYFHVYAEAARLNDIDAAIHLGDYIYEYAKDGYAAKDAEAMGRVSVPANEIVTLSDYRRRYAQYRADKDLQAVHARMPFITVWDDHELANDTWREGAENHDPATEGLFLARRQMAIQAYNEWMPIRLPDAGKPDRIYRSFDFGNLLSLHMLDTRVIGRDKQLAYPSYVGAGGAFNATAFAADVGNPTRQLMGAEQVNWLKGQMSKSSATWQMLGQQVLMARMNLPAPLVLGAIGFGAYVALLTKAKTAPASLSAAEQQILAQPSVPYNLDAWDGYQAARETVLATAKALNKNLVVLAGDTHNAWASDLADMSGQAVGVEFGVSSVTSPGFEDIFKNEDPAQVAAGLEQIIGPLVYAETKSRGFMVVSVTPSETRAEYRYVSTVKSTSYTVVPGKVLKTLPGAANRKLIAA
;
A
#
# COMPACT_ATOMS: atom_id res chain seq x y z
N MET A 1 28.30 11.02 18.62
CA MET A 1 26.82 11.00 18.52
C MET A 1 26.48 11.35 17.09
N THR A 2 26.29 10.35 16.27
CA THR A 2 26.01 10.48 14.83
C THR A 2 24.51 10.58 14.64
N GLN A 3 24.06 11.71 14.07
CA GLN A 3 22.69 11.87 13.59
C GLN A 3 22.32 10.71 12.65
N PRO A 4 21.07 10.25 12.63
CA PRO A 4 20.59 9.42 11.52
C PRO A 4 20.65 10.29 10.27
N ASN A 5 21.65 10.03 9.44
CA ASN A 5 21.76 10.62 8.11
C ASN A 5 20.50 10.22 7.33
N SER A 6 19.84 11.19 6.72
CA SER A 6 18.94 10.95 5.62
C SER A 6 19.55 9.86 4.73
N ARG A 7 18.74 8.85 4.37
CA ARG A 7 19.16 7.71 3.53
C ARG A 7 19.94 8.17 2.29
N ARG A 8 19.67 9.36 1.80
CA ARG A 8 20.34 10.02 0.67
C ARG A 8 21.81 10.41 0.91
N LYS A 9 22.22 10.82 2.11
CA LYS A 9 23.63 11.19 2.40
C LYS A 9 24.58 10.00 2.43
N PHE A 10 24.08 8.80 2.70
CA PHE A 10 24.89 7.59 2.74
C PHE A 10 25.29 7.10 1.33
N LEU A 11 24.45 7.33 0.31
CA LEU A 11 24.62 6.80 -1.04
C LEU A 11 25.47 7.68 -1.99
N ARG A 12 25.83 8.89 -1.58
CA ARG A 12 26.51 9.87 -2.44
C ARG A 12 28.03 9.68 -2.61
N ASN A 13 28.67 8.76 -1.91
CA ASN A 13 30.14 8.64 -1.85
C ASN A 13 30.73 7.42 -2.58
N LEU A 14 29.99 6.73 -3.45
CA LEU A 14 30.52 5.57 -4.17
C LEU A 14 30.01 5.57 -5.62
N SER A 15 30.66 6.27 -6.53
CA SER A 15 30.74 5.85 -7.95
C SER A 15 31.61 6.79 -8.80
N LEU A 16 32.78 6.32 -9.17
CA LEU A 16 33.51 6.73 -10.37
C LEU A 16 34.24 5.48 -10.88
N GLY A 17 33.71 4.91 -11.95
CA GLY A 17 34.34 3.79 -12.66
C GLY A 17 33.72 3.64 -14.05
N THR A 18 34.37 4.18 -15.04
CA THR A 18 34.09 4.07 -16.46
C THR A 18 34.43 2.69 -17.02
N VAL A 19 33.53 2.07 -17.79
CA VAL A 19 33.89 1.00 -18.76
C VAL A 19 33.12 1.19 -20.05
N ALA A 20 33.86 1.07 -21.14
CA ALA A 20 33.46 1.33 -22.52
C ALA A 20 32.60 0.23 -23.14
N ALA A 21 31.72 0.66 -24.05
CA ALA A 21 30.86 -0.22 -24.84
C ALA A 21 31.56 -0.65 -26.15
N SER A 22 31.41 -1.92 -26.51
CA SER A 22 31.73 -2.43 -27.85
C SER A 22 30.46 -2.83 -28.57
N SER A 23 30.15 -2.19 -29.66
CA SER A 23 29.05 -2.46 -30.57
C SER A 23 29.44 -3.50 -31.62
N VAL A 24 28.60 -4.53 -31.80
CA VAL A 24 28.65 -5.39 -33.00
C VAL A 24 27.35 -5.20 -33.78
N ALA A 25 27.49 -4.70 -34.98
CA ALA A 25 26.42 -4.58 -35.95
C ALA A 25 26.36 -5.84 -36.81
N LEU A 26 25.19 -6.44 -36.94
CA LEU A 26 24.88 -7.43 -37.99
C LEU A 26 23.78 -6.83 -38.87
N ALA A 27 24.16 -6.56 -40.10
CA ALA A 27 23.25 -6.22 -41.17
C ALA A 27 22.71 -7.50 -41.83
N GLY A 28 21.40 -7.59 -41.99
CA GLY A 28 20.72 -8.61 -42.78
C GLY A 28 19.58 -7.96 -43.55
N CYS A 29 19.74 -7.88 -44.87
CA CYS A 29 18.70 -7.44 -45.80
C CYS A 29 17.67 -8.55 -46.04
N GLY A 30 16.42 -8.17 -46.28
CA GLY A 30 15.52 -8.97 -47.07
C GLY A 30 14.03 -8.84 -46.74
N GLY A 31 13.26 -8.35 -47.71
CA GLY A 31 11.86 -8.76 -47.92
C GLY A 31 10.79 -7.92 -47.24
N SER A 32 10.14 -7.08 -48.01
CA SER A 32 8.87 -6.41 -47.66
C SER A 32 7.69 -7.36 -47.88
N ASP A 33 7.36 -8.13 -46.87
CA ASP A 33 6.00 -8.62 -46.64
C ASP A 33 5.50 -7.87 -45.41
N GLY A 34 4.28 -7.36 -45.45
CA GLY A 34 3.73 -6.55 -44.34
C GLY A 34 3.76 -7.34 -43.03
N ASP A 35 4.84 -7.12 -42.28
CA ASP A 35 5.07 -7.81 -41.00
C ASP A 35 3.88 -7.57 -40.08
N ALA A 36 3.09 -8.62 -39.86
CA ALA A 36 2.13 -8.64 -38.74
C ALA A 36 2.93 -8.27 -37.48
N ALA A 37 2.57 -7.16 -36.83
CA ALA A 37 3.28 -6.67 -35.65
C ALA A 37 3.46 -7.84 -34.66
N ASP A 38 4.71 -8.15 -34.26
CA ASP A 38 4.99 -9.14 -33.21
C ASP A 38 4.37 -8.64 -31.91
N VAL A 39 3.20 -9.20 -31.54
CA VAL A 39 2.45 -8.81 -30.36
C VAL A 39 2.49 -9.94 -29.33
N ARG A 40 2.88 -9.57 -28.11
CA ARG A 40 2.89 -10.47 -26.95
C ARG A 40 2.26 -9.80 -25.73
N PHE A 41 1.67 -10.58 -24.84
CA PHE A 41 1.08 -10.12 -23.57
C PHE A 41 2.03 -10.43 -22.39
N ALA A 42 3.27 -9.91 -22.45
CA ALA A 42 4.33 -10.24 -21.50
C ALA A 42 4.05 -9.78 -20.05
N HIS A 43 3.10 -8.88 -19.85
CA HIS A 43 2.73 -8.34 -18.54
C HIS A 43 1.40 -8.90 -18.00
N GLY A 44 0.90 -9.98 -18.64
CA GLY A 44 -0.31 -10.66 -18.25
C GLY A 44 -1.57 -9.81 -18.43
N VAL A 45 -2.60 -10.15 -17.67
CA VAL A 45 -3.89 -9.46 -17.63
C VAL A 45 -4.23 -9.07 -16.20
N ALA A 46 -5.10 -8.08 -16.04
CA ALA A 46 -5.62 -7.68 -14.74
C ALA A 46 -7.06 -7.19 -14.85
N SER A 47 -7.80 -7.26 -13.76
CA SER A 47 -9.08 -6.58 -13.62
C SER A 47 -9.10 -5.76 -12.33
N GLY A 48 -9.97 -4.76 -12.26
CA GLY A 48 -10.07 -3.95 -11.07
C GLY A 48 -11.32 -3.09 -11.00
N ASP A 49 -11.43 -2.37 -9.89
CA ASP A 49 -12.56 -1.49 -9.58
C ASP A 49 -13.93 -2.11 -9.93
N PRO A 50 -14.23 -3.31 -9.41
CA PRO A 50 -15.49 -3.97 -9.69
C PRO A 50 -16.66 -3.18 -9.12
N LEU A 51 -17.73 -3.02 -9.89
CA LEU A 51 -19.03 -2.56 -9.46
C LEU A 51 -20.06 -3.67 -9.66
N SER A 52 -21.30 -3.43 -9.31
CA SER A 52 -22.35 -4.45 -9.45
C SER A 52 -22.69 -4.80 -10.90
N ASP A 53 -22.37 -3.90 -11.83
CA ASP A 53 -22.73 -4.01 -13.25
C ASP A 53 -21.54 -3.92 -14.22
N ARG A 54 -20.30 -3.78 -13.71
CA ARG A 54 -19.12 -3.54 -14.53
C ARG A 54 -17.81 -3.81 -13.82
N VAL A 55 -16.72 -3.93 -14.60
CA VAL A 55 -15.35 -4.09 -14.08
C VAL A 55 -14.34 -3.53 -15.07
N ILE A 56 -13.26 -2.95 -14.59
CA ILE A 56 -12.12 -2.59 -15.43
C ILE A 56 -11.36 -3.86 -15.82
N LEU A 57 -11.07 -4.01 -17.12
CA LEU A 57 -10.14 -5.01 -17.65
C LEU A 57 -8.90 -4.31 -18.17
N TRP A 58 -7.74 -4.90 -17.94
CA TRP A 58 -6.44 -4.32 -18.27
C TRP A 58 -5.49 -5.35 -18.87
N THR A 59 -4.70 -4.91 -19.84
CA THR A 59 -3.50 -5.60 -20.35
C THR A 59 -2.50 -4.61 -20.93
N ARG A 60 -1.35 -5.09 -21.38
CA ARG A 60 -0.35 -4.33 -22.14
C ARG A 60 0.22 -5.17 -23.27
N LEU A 61 0.32 -4.61 -24.45
CA LEU A 61 0.99 -5.23 -25.57
C LEU A 61 2.51 -4.99 -25.50
N SER A 62 3.29 -6.03 -25.67
CA SER A 62 4.72 -5.95 -25.95
C SER A 62 4.90 -6.12 -27.46
N THR A 63 5.34 -5.08 -28.15
CA THR A 63 5.41 -5.01 -29.61
C THR A 63 6.54 -4.09 -30.06
N SER A 64 7.03 -4.29 -31.29
CA SER A 64 7.93 -3.39 -32.00
C SER A 64 7.19 -2.35 -32.87
N ALA A 65 5.86 -2.41 -32.93
CA ALA A 65 5.07 -1.44 -33.69
C ALA A 65 5.29 -0.01 -33.16
N SER A 66 5.21 0.97 -34.07
CA SER A 66 5.26 2.40 -33.76
C SER A 66 3.91 3.10 -33.94
N SER A 67 2.85 2.35 -34.34
CA SER A 67 1.48 2.82 -34.57
C SER A 67 0.52 2.21 -33.56
N ASP A 68 -0.69 2.74 -33.55
CA ASP A 68 -1.78 2.19 -32.76
C ASP A 68 -2.20 0.80 -33.26
N ILE A 69 -2.56 -0.06 -32.31
CA ILE A 69 -3.01 -1.44 -32.53
C ILE A 69 -4.41 -1.58 -31.96
N GLU A 70 -5.30 -2.18 -32.74
CA GLU A 70 -6.63 -2.58 -32.26
C GLU A 70 -6.51 -3.85 -31.39
N VAL A 71 -7.16 -3.83 -30.24
CA VAL A 71 -7.20 -4.93 -29.27
C VAL A 71 -8.64 -5.27 -29.01
N LYS A 72 -9.04 -6.50 -29.33
CA LYS A 72 -10.35 -7.05 -28.95
C LYS A 72 -10.28 -7.56 -27.53
N TRP A 73 -11.36 -7.40 -26.78
CA TRP A 73 -11.53 -8.00 -25.46
C TRP A 73 -12.80 -8.85 -25.45
N GLU A 74 -12.73 -9.95 -24.73
CA GLU A 74 -13.80 -10.93 -24.61
C GLU A 74 -14.00 -11.25 -23.13
N LEU A 75 -15.28 -11.35 -22.71
CA LEU A 75 -15.68 -11.68 -21.35
C LEU A 75 -16.79 -12.74 -21.41
N SER A 76 -16.65 -13.82 -20.62
CA SER A 76 -17.54 -14.98 -20.62
C SER A 76 -17.79 -15.48 -19.20
N GLU A 77 -18.90 -16.17 -18.96
CA GLU A 77 -19.16 -16.86 -17.69
C GLU A 77 -18.41 -18.20 -17.60
N ASP A 78 -17.92 -18.73 -18.71
CA ASP A 78 -17.13 -19.96 -18.77
C ASP A 78 -15.72 -19.73 -19.31
N SER A 79 -14.76 -20.53 -18.83
CA SER A 79 -13.35 -20.40 -19.19
C SER A 79 -13.01 -20.82 -20.62
N ASN A 80 -13.91 -21.45 -21.34
CA ASN A 80 -13.76 -21.88 -22.74
C ASN A 80 -14.28 -20.83 -23.72
N PHE A 81 -14.93 -19.77 -23.22
CA PHE A 81 -15.51 -18.69 -24.02
C PHE A 81 -16.56 -19.19 -25.03
N ALA A 82 -17.34 -20.21 -24.66
CA ALA A 82 -18.40 -20.77 -25.52
C ALA A 82 -19.56 -19.78 -25.71
N VAL A 83 -19.87 -18.99 -24.65
CA VAL A 83 -20.92 -17.96 -24.69
C VAL A 83 -20.34 -16.67 -24.15
N MET A 84 -20.28 -15.64 -25.00
CA MET A 84 -19.81 -14.32 -24.61
C MET A 84 -20.84 -13.58 -23.77
N ALA A 85 -20.44 -13.09 -22.59
CA ALA A 85 -21.24 -12.18 -21.77
C ALA A 85 -21.10 -10.73 -22.26
N ALA A 86 -19.88 -10.34 -22.67
CA ALA A 86 -19.60 -9.04 -23.27
C ALA A 86 -18.35 -9.11 -24.15
N THR A 87 -18.26 -8.25 -25.15
CA THR A 87 -17.10 -8.12 -26.03
C THR A 87 -16.98 -6.70 -26.53
N GLY A 88 -15.80 -6.31 -27.01
CA GLY A 88 -15.58 -5.02 -27.63
C GLY A 88 -14.16 -4.89 -28.15
N SER A 89 -13.81 -3.69 -28.60
CA SER A 89 -12.45 -3.35 -29.00
C SER A 89 -11.98 -2.03 -28.40
N ALA A 90 -10.67 -1.86 -28.35
CA ALA A 90 -9.99 -0.64 -27.91
C ALA A 90 -8.72 -0.46 -28.73
N SER A 91 -8.33 0.77 -29.03
CA SER A 91 -7.05 1.09 -29.66
C SER A 91 -6.02 1.49 -28.61
N THR A 92 -4.78 1.04 -28.79
CA THR A 92 -3.64 1.43 -27.94
C THR A 92 -2.38 1.61 -28.77
N GLY A 93 -1.49 2.48 -28.27
CA GLY A 93 -0.25 2.81 -28.97
C GLY A 93 0.83 3.40 -28.05
N PRO A 94 1.92 3.95 -28.66
CA PRO A 94 3.08 4.45 -27.91
C PRO A 94 2.76 5.53 -26.89
N ALA A 95 1.74 6.35 -27.18
CA ALA A 95 1.36 7.47 -26.31
C ALA A 95 0.96 7.02 -24.89
N ARG A 96 0.42 5.80 -24.77
CA ARG A 96 0.02 5.18 -23.48
C ARG A 96 0.78 3.89 -23.16
N ASP A 97 2.01 3.77 -23.68
CA ASP A 97 2.88 2.60 -23.46
C ASP A 97 2.21 1.26 -23.82
N TYR A 98 1.36 1.27 -24.84
CA TYR A 98 0.58 0.10 -25.28
C TYR A 98 -0.30 -0.56 -24.20
N THR A 99 -0.62 0.15 -23.13
CA THR A 99 -1.59 -0.33 -22.15
C THR A 99 -3.01 -0.23 -22.69
N VAL A 100 -3.83 -1.22 -22.36
CA VAL A 100 -5.26 -1.28 -22.68
C VAL A 100 -6.04 -1.28 -21.38
N LYS A 101 -7.02 -0.40 -21.29
CA LYS A 101 -7.93 -0.34 -20.15
C LYS A 101 -9.35 -0.12 -20.68
N VAL A 102 -10.25 -1.04 -20.38
CA VAL A 102 -11.65 -0.97 -20.80
C VAL A 102 -12.57 -1.14 -19.60
N ASP A 103 -13.67 -0.43 -19.59
CA ASP A 103 -14.74 -0.60 -18.59
C ASP A 103 -15.80 -1.52 -19.18
N ALA A 104 -15.75 -2.80 -18.84
CA ALA A 104 -16.69 -3.81 -19.30
C ALA A 104 -18.00 -3.67 -18.52
N THR A 105 -19.07 -3.19 -19.18
CA THR A 105 -20.37 -2.86 -18.58
C THR A 105 -21.45 -3.88 -18.95
N GLY A 106 -22.63 -3.78 -18.32
CA GLY A 106 -23.78 -4.64 -18.60
C GLY A 106 -23.68 -6.02 -17.95
N LEU A 107 -22.87 -6.16 -16.91
CA LEU A 107 -22.63 -7.42 -16.20
C LEU A 107 -23.68 -7.65 -15.10
N ALA A 108 -23.91 -8.92 -14.74
CA ALA A 108 -24.74 -9.27 -13.60
C ALA A 108 -23.97 -9.10 -12.28
N ALA A 109 -24.67 -8.69 -11.22
CA ALA A 109 -24.08 -8.51 -9.89
C ALA A 109 -23.71 -9.86 -9.24
N ASN A 110 -22.64 -9.85 -8.40
CA ASN A 110 -22.13 -11.02 -7.68
C ASN A 110 -21.79 -12.20 -8.60
N ARG A 111 -21.32 -11.93 -9.80
CA ARG A 111 -21.03 -12.94 -10.83
C ARG A 111 -19.53 -12.99 -11.12
N ALA A 112 -18.99 -14.21 -11.22
CA ALA A 112 -17.64 -14.43 -11.71
C ALA A 112 -17.64 -14.50 -13.24
N TYR A 113 -16.59 -13.94 -13.85
CA TYR A 113 -16.37 -13.95 -15.29
C TYR A 113 -14.92 -14.29 -15.60
N TYR A 114 -14.70 -14.84 -16.81
CA TYR A 114 -13.39 -15.02 -17.42
C TYR A 114 -13.21 -14.01 -18.53
N TYR A 115 -12.00 -13.50 -18.73
CA TYR A 115 -11.72 -12.51 -19.76
C TYR A 115 -10.37 -12.74 -20.42
N ARG A 116 -10.25 -12.30 -21.67
CA ARG A 116 -9.00 -12.32 -22.43
C ARG A 116 -8.96 -11.18 -23.44
N PHE A 117 -7.78 -10.96 -23.99
CA PHE A 117 -7.55 -9.98 -25.05
C PHE A 117 -6.97 -10.67 -26.29
N VAL A 118 -7.29 -10.13 -27.47
CA VAL A 118 -6.82 -10.62 -28.76
C VAL A 118 -6.31 -9.42 -29.57
N ALA A 119 -5.08 -9.48 -30.05
CA ALA A 119 -4.47 -8.43 -30.89
C ALA A 119 -3.51 -9.05 -31.91
N ALA A 120 -3.62 -8.67 -33.18
CA ALA A 120 -2.76 -9.14 -34.27
C ALA A 120 -2.56 -10.68 -34.29
N GLY A 121 -3.61 -11.44 -34.01
CA GLY A 121 -3.59 -12.92 -33.96
C GLY A 121 -3.07 -13.52 -32.64
N ALA A 122 -2.45 -12.75 -31.77
CA ALA A 122 -2.02 -13.21 -30.43
C ALA A 122 -3.20 -13.17 -29.44
N VAL A 123 -3.23 -14.15 -28.52
CA VAL A 123 -4.23 -14.24 -27.43
C VAL A 123 -3.54 -14.13 -26.09
N SER A 124 -4.08 -13.32 -25.19
CA SER A 124 -3.55 -13.16 -23.83
C SER A 124 -3.80 -14.39 -22.97
N PRO A 125 -3.14 -14.50 -21.81
CA PRO A 125 -3.61 -15.38 -20.73
C PRO A 125 -5.08 -15.07 -20.38
N VAL A 126 -5.80 -16.07 -19.86
CA VAL A 126 -7.17 -15.90 -19.36
C VAL A 126 -7.09 -15.38 -17.92
N GLY A 127 -7.80 -14.28 -17.68
CA GLY A 127 -8.03 -13.76 -16.35
C GLY A 127 -9.43 -14.14 -15.84
N ARG A 128 -9.60 -14.16 -14.52
CA ARG A 128 -10.87 -14.28 -13.82
C ARG A 128 -11.15 -12.98 -13.06
N THR A 129 -12.39 -12.54 -13.12
CA THR A 129 -12.85 -11.36 -12.38
C THR A 129 -14.19 -11.65 -11.70
N LYS A 130 -14.67 -10.72 -10.88
CA LYS A 130 -15.96 -10.82 -10.21
C LYS A 130 -16.55 -9.42 -10.03
N THR A 131 -17.84 -9.27 -10.36
CA THR A 131 -18.61 -8.07 -9.99
C THR A 131 -18.99 -8.12 -8.52
N ILE A 132 -19.13 -6.96 -7.88
CA ILE A 132 -19.59 -6.91 -6.49
C ILE A 132 -21.07 -7.21 -6.39
N GLY A 133 -21.47 -7.72 -5.23
CA GLY A 133 -22.88 -8.04 -4.96
C GLY A 133 -23.68 -6.79 -4.62
N SER A 134 -25.00 -6.89 -4.81
CA SER A 134 -25.98 -5.88 -4.41
C SER A 134 -26.98 -6.47 -3.40
N GLY A 135 -27.70 -5.61 -2.67
CA GLY A 135 -28.68 -6.04 -1.67
C GLY A 135 -28.04 -6.69 -0.44
N ASN A 136 -28.71 -7.69 0.12
CA ASN A 136 -28.25 -8.39 1.34
C ASN A 136 -27.21 -9.45 1.00
N LEU A 137 -25.98 -9.22 1.45
CA LEU A 137 -24.89 -10.18 1.29
C LEU A 137 -24.63 -10.92 2.59
N ALA A 138 -24.40 -12.23 2.51
CA ALA A 138 -24.03 -13.06 3.63
C ALA A 138 -22.57 -12.83 4.07
N GLN A 139 -21.69 -12.59 3.10
CA GLN A 139 -20.24 -12.42 3.33
C GLN A 139 -19.59 -11.63 2.19
N VAL A 140 -18.52 -10.92 2.53
CA VAL A 140 -17.51 -10.37 1.61
C VAL A 140 -16.14 -10.80 2.11
N LYS A 141 -15.27 -11.27 1.20
CA LYS A 141 -13.87 -11.63 1.50
C LYS A 141 -12.91 -10.80 0.66
N LEU A 142 -11.98 -10.14 1.33
CA LEU A 142 -10.97 -9.27 0.73
C LEU A 142 -9.57 -9.81 1.05
N ALA A 143 -8.68 -9.88 0.04
CA ALA A 143 -7.25 -10.09 0.25
C ALA A 143 -6.55 -8.72 0.27
N VAL A 144 -5.80 -8.40 1.33
CA VAL A 144 -5.23 -7.06 1.55
C VAL A 144 -3.72 -7.12 1.50
N PHE A 145 -3.12 -6.22 0.70
CA PHE A 145 -1.68 -6.13 0.44
C PHE A 145 -1.17 -4.71 0.59
N SER A 146 0.13 -4.59 0.82
CA SER A 146 0.88 -3.32 0.81
C SER A 146 2.37 -3.58 0.57
N CYS A 147 3.11 -2.58 0.11
CA CYS A 147 4.57 -2.50 0.17
C CYS A 147 5.30 -3.63 -0.56
N THR A 148 5.17 -3.61 -1.89
CA THR A 148 5.77 -4.59 -2.81
C THR A 148 7.09 -4.08 -3.36
N ASN A 149 8.21 -4.35 -2.68
CA ASN A 149 9.53 -3.91 -3.12
C ASN A 149 10.24 -5.02 -3.90
N TYR A 150 10.42 -4.86 -5.23
CA TYR A 150 10.96 -5.86 -6.14
C TYR A 150 12.37 -6.33 -5.76
N PRO A 151 13.35 -5.46 -5.47
CA PRO A 151 14.71 -5.89 -5.10
C PRO A 151 14.79 -6.51 -3.69
N ALA A 152 13.76 -6.34 -2.87
CA ALA A 152 13.75 -6.86 -1.51
C ALA A 152 13.43 -8.36 -1.42
N GLY A 153 12.82 -8.98 -2.44
CA GLY A 153 12.50 -10.40 -2.35
C GLY A 153 11.57 -10.92 -3.45
N TYR A 154 11.34 -12.23 -3.47
CA TYR A 154 10.38 -12.91 -4.35
C TYR A 154 8.95 -12.64 -3.89
N PHE A 155 8.01 -12.61 -4.84
CA PHE A 155 6.61 -12.26 -4.60
C PHE A 155 5.74 -13.44 -4.13
N HIS A 156 6.28 -14.30 -3.28
CA HIS A 156 5.59 -15.49 -2.74
C HIS A 156 4.24 -15.20 -2.08
N VAL A 157 4.10 -14.03 -1.48
CA VAL A 157 2.85 -13.55 -0.88
C VAL A 157 1.73 -13.51 -1.93
N TYR A 158 2.02 -13.04 -3.13
CA TYR A 158 1.06 -13.05 -4.24
C TYR A 158 0.78 -14.44 -4.78
N ALA A 159 1.82 -15.31 -4.85
CA ALA A 159 1.62 -16.71 -5.22
C ALA A 159 0.63 -17.41 -4.29
N GLU A 160 0.74 -17.21 -2.97
CA GLU A 160 -0.19 -17.77 -1.99
C GLU A 160 -1.61 -17.20 -2.12
N ALA A 161 -1.73 -15.90 -2.31
CA ALA A 161 -3.03 -15.27 -2.50
C ALA A 161 -3.73 -15.73 -3.79
N ALA A 162 -2.97 -15.97 -4.87
CA ALA A 162 -3.51 -16.48 -6.14
C ALA A 162 -4.11 -17.89 -6.02
N ARG A 163 -3.74 -18.68 -5.00
CA ARG A 163 -4.33 -20.00 -4.72
C ARG A 163 -5.72 -19.94 -4.08
N LEU A 164 -6.11 -18.79 -3.56
CA LEU A 164 -7.43 -18.60 -2.94
C LEU A 164 -8.52 -18.54 -4.00
N ASN A 165 -9.63 -19.23 -3.75
CA ASN A 165 -10.72 -19.37 -4.72
C ASN A 165 -11.94 -18.51 -4.41
N ASP A 166 -12.04 -18.01 -3.18
CA ASP A 166 -13.24 -17.42 -2.59
C ASP A 166 -13.06 -15.94 -2.20
N ILE A 167 -12.11 -15.25 -2.82
CA ILE A 167 -11.86 -13.82 -2.64
C ILE A 167 -12.72 -13.01 -3.62
N ASP A 168 -13.42 -12.01 -3.10
CA ASP A 168 -14.25 -11.10 -3.89
C ASP A 168 -13.42 -10.02 -4.58
N ALA A 169 -12.44 -9.45 -3.89
CA ALA A 169 -11.49 -8.49 -4.44
C ALA A 169 -10.17 -8.48 -3.65
N ALA A 170 -9.09 -8.11 -4.33
CA ALA A 170 -7.83 -7.73 -3.71
C ALA A 170 -7.81 -6.23 -3.42
N ILE A 171 -7.34 -5.84 -2.23
CA ILE A 171 -7.09 -4.45 -1.86
C ILE A 171 -5.57 -4.24 -1.82
N HIS A 172 -5.07 -3.22 -2.51
CA HIS A 172 -3.67 -2.83 -2.40
C HIS A 172 -3.60 -1.40 -1.86
N LEU A 173 -2.95 -1.24 -0.73
CA LEU A 173 -2.95 0.01 0.06
C LEU A 173 -1.79 0.95 -0.30
N GLY A 174 -1.09 0.70 -1.40
CA GLY A 174 0.02 1.51 -1.89
C GLY A 174 1.37 0.83 -1.76
N ASP A 175 2.41 1.51 -2.24
CA ASP A 175 3.75 0.95 -2.46
C ASP A 175 3.73 -0.28 -3.38
N TYR A 176 2.96 -0.18 -4.45
CA TYR A 176 2.94 -1.22 -5.47
C TYR A 176 4.25 -1.29 -6.24
N ILE A 177 4.93 -0.15 -6.41
CA ILE A 177 6.32 -0.04 -6.91
C ILE A 177 7.14 0.82 -5.94
N TYR A 178 8.47 0.82 -6.10
CA TYR A 178 9.41 1.68 -5.37
C TYR A 178 10.29 2.45 -6.36
N GLU A 179 10.55 3.72 -6.08
CA GLU A 179 11.24 4.65 -6.98
C GLU A 179 12.76 4.50 -6.97
N TYR A 180 13.34 3.88 -5.96
CA TYR A 180 14.78 3.86 -5.73
C TYR A 180 15.60 3.27 -6.87
N ALA A 181 16.85 3.76 -7.01
CA ALA A 181 17.88 3.18 -7.85
C ALA A 181 18.22 1.73 -7.45
N LYS A 182 18.91 1.00 -8.32
CA LYS A 182 19.29 -0.40 -8.13
C LYS A 182 20.04 -0.70 -6.83
N ASP A 183 20.79 0.27 -6.31
CA ASP A 183 21.58 0.16 -5.07
C ASP A 183 20.85 0.86 -3.88
N GLY A 184 19.57 1.20 -4.05
CA GLY A 184 18.78 1.92 -3.05
C GLY A 184 18.23 1.03 -1.95
N TYR A 185 17.09 1.47 -1.40
CA TYR A 185 16.44 0.80 -0.26
C TYR A 185 16.18 -0.68 -0.49
N ALA A 186 16.60 -1.51 0.46
CA ALA A 186 16.42 -2.97 0.52
C ALA A 186 17.01 -3.78 -0.66
N ALA A 187 17.96 -3.21 -1.44
CA ALA A 187 18.55 -3.83 -2.62
C ALA A 187 19.78 -4.73 -2.34
N LYS A 188 20.17 -4.91 -1.07
CA LYS A 188 21.40 -5.62 -0.68
C LYS A 188 21.56 -7.01 -1.34
N ASP A 189 20.47 -7.78 -1.42
CA ASP A 189 20.48 -9.15 -1.94
C ASP A 189 19.95 -9.24 -3.39
N ALA A 190 19.66 -8.11 -4.03
CA ALA A 190 18.97 -8.06 -5.31
C ALA A 190 19.71 -8.77 -6.45
N GLU A 191 21.04 -8.60 -6.54
CA GLU A 191 21.86 -9.28 -7.57
C GLU A 191 21.85 -10.80 -7.40
N ALA A 192 22.02 -11.28 -6.16
CA ALA A 192 22.01 -12.71 -5.86
C ALA A 192 20.66 -13.38 -6.17
N MET A 193 19.57 -12.63 -6.03
CA MET A 193 18.21 -13.09 -6.34
C MET A 193 17.81 -12.88 -7.81
N GLY A 194 18.62 -12.18 -8.62
CA GLY A 194 18.23 -11.77 -9.97
C GLY A 194 17.11 -10.73 -10.00
N ARG A 195 16.98 -9.89 -8.95
CA ARG A 195 15.89 -8.92 -8.76
C ARG A 195 16.39 -7.47 -8.70
N VAL A 196 17.35 -7.15 -9.56
CA VAL A 196 17.88 -5.77 -9.67
C VAL A 196 16.82 -4.85 -10.27
N SER A 197 16.65 -3.67 -9.71
CA SER A 197 15.68 -2.67 -10.19
C SER A 197 15.97 -2.19 -11.61
N VAL A 198 14.94 -2.10 -12.44
CA VAL A 198 14.97 -1.53 -13.79
C VAL A 198 13.97 -0.36 -13.87
N PRO A 199 14.39 0.82 -14.36
CA PRO A 199 15.77 1.21 -14.70
C PRO A 199 16.68 1.20 -13.48
N ALA A 200 18.00 1.21 -13.74
CA ALA A 200 19.00 1.15 -12.67
C ALA A 200 19.11 2.45 -11.85
N ASN A 201 18.69 3.58 -12.42
CA ASN A 201 18.58 4.88 -11.74
C ASN A 201 17.29 4.98 -10.92
N GLU A 202 17.26 5.95 -10.02
CA GLU A 202 16.00 6.41 -9.41
C GLU A 202 15.04 6.88 -10.50
N ILE A 203 13.76 6.52 -10.39
CA ILE A 203 12.77 6.86 -11.41
C ILE A 203 12.24 8.28 -11.20
N VAL A 204 12.36 9.12 -12.23
CA VAL A 204 11.94 10.52 -12.22
C VAL A 204 11.08 10.86 -13.43
N THR A 205 11.38 10.24 -14.59
CA THR A 205 10.66 10.51 -15.85
C THR A 205 9.50 9.54 -16.08
N LEU A 206 8.55 9.91 -16.92
CA LEU A 206 7.44 9.02 -17.33
C LEU A 206 7.96 7.68 -17.88
N SER A 207 9.03 7.71 -18.69
CA SER A 207 9.66 6.49 -19.21
C SER A 207 10.22 5.60 -18.10
N ASP A 208 10.80 6.21 -17.06
CA ASP A 208 11.33 5.44 -15.92
C ASP A 208 10.21 4.76 -15.13
N TYR A 209 9.14 5.50 -14.81
CA TYR A 209 7.97 4.93 -14.13
C TYR A 209 7.35 3.80 -14.94
N ARG A 210 7.13 3.97 -16.25
CA ARG A 210 6.61 2.92 -17.14
C ARG A 210 7.49 1.67 -17.14
N ARG A 211 8.83 1.83 -17.20
CA ARG A 211 9.80 0.71 -17.14
C ARG A 211 9.76 0.00 -15.78
N ARG A 212 9.60 0.73 -14.68
CA ARG A 212 9.49 0.15 -13.35
C ARG A 212 8.19 -0.66 -13.20
N TYR A 213 7.05 -0.13 -13.64
CA TYR A 213 5.79 -0.89 -13.71
C TYR A 213 5.92 -2.13 -14.59
N ALA A 214 6.55 -2.02 -15.75
CA ALA A 214 6.77 -3.15 -16.65
C ALA A 214 7.59 -4.26 -15.97
N GLN A 215 8.64 -3.92 -15.21
CA GLN A 215 9.43 -4.89 -14.46
C GLN A 215 8.58 -5.63 -13.42
N TYR A 216 7.81 -4.91 -12.62
CA TYR A 216 6.96 -5.52 -11.60
C TYR A 216 5.89 -6.41 -12.23
N ARG A 217 5.21 -5.92 -13.28
CA ARG A 217 4.16 -6.66 -13.98
C ARG A 217 4.68 -7.85 -14.80
N ALA A 218 5.99 -7.97 -15.02
CA ALA A 218 6.61 -9.15 -15.61
C ALA A 218 6.82 -10.30 -14.60
N ASP A 219 6.69 -10.05 -13.29
CA ASP A 219 6.77 -11.09 -12.26
C ASP A 219 5.56 -12.03 -12.34
N LYS A 220 5.84 -13.34 -12.35
CA LYS A 220 4.82 -14.38 -12.57
C LYS A 220 3.82 -14.50 -11.41
N ASP A 221 4.27 -14.30 -10.18
CA ASP A 221 3.41 -14.40 -9.01
C ASP A 221 2.45 -13.20 -8.94
N LEU A 222 2.94 -12.01 -9.30
CA LEU A 222 2.11 -10.82 -9.42
C LEU A 222 1.11 -10.95 -10.59
N GLN A 223 1.50 -11.52 -11.73
CA GLN A 223 0.58 -11.82 -12.82
C GLN A 223 -0.50 -12.83 -12.39
N ALA A 224 -0.12 -13.86 -11.64
CA ALA A 224 -1.05 -14.90 -11.18
C ALA A 224 -2.16 -14.32 -10.29
N VAL A 225 -1.83 -13.47 -9.32
CA VAL A 225 -2.84 -12.86 -8.44
C VAL A 225 -3.73 -11.86 -9.19
N HIS A 226 -3.17 -11.08 -10.12
CA HIS A 226 -3.96 -10.18 -10.96
C HIS A 226 -4.90 -10.90 -11.94
N ALA A 227 -4.46 -12.04 -12.47
CA ALA A 227 -5.31 -12.89 -13.31
C ALA A 227 -6.40 -13.60 -12.50
N ARG A 228 -6.27 -13.68 -11.17
CA ARG A 228 -7.17 -14.46 -10.31
C ARG A 228 -8.36 -13.68 -9.77
N MET A 229 -8.19 -12.39 -9.44
CA MET A 229 -9.19 -11.58 -8.75
C MET A 229 -9.08 -10.10 -9.13
N PRO A 230 -10.19 -9.32 -9.09
CA PRO A 230 -10.15 -7.89 -9.34
C PRO A 230 -9.44 -7.14 -8.21
N PHE A 231 -8.66 -6.12 -8.56
CA PHE A 231 -7.95 -5.26 -7.63
C PHE A 231 -8.66 -3.93 -7.40
N ILE A 232 -8.67 -3.49 -6.15
CA ILE A 232 -9.03 -2.13 -5.74
C ILE A 232 -7.78 -1.54 -5.11
N THR A 233 -7.18 -0.52 -5.74
CA THR A 233 -5.86 -0.02 -5.35
C THR A 233 -5.88 1.47 -5.10
N VAL A 234 -5.01 1.94 -4.22
CA VAL A 234 -4.57 3.32 -4.07
C VAL A 234 -3.06 3.36 -4.15
N TRP A 235 -2.48 4.53 -4.45
CA TRP A 235 -1.05 4.77 -4.26
C TRP A 235 -0.71 5.05 -2.80
N ASP A 236 0.56 4.87 -2.43
CA ASP A 236 1.19 5.50 -1.29
C ASP A 236 2.28 6.47 -1.80
N ASP A 237 3.34 6.70 -1.09
CA ASP A 237 4.38 7.64 -1.51
C ASP A 237 5.31 7.06 -2.59
N HIS A 238 5.67 5.79 -2.53
CA HIS A 238 6.65 5.18 -3.44
C HIS A 238 6.17 5.02 -4.88
N GLU A 239 4.88 5.14 -5.17
CA GLU A 239 4.42 5.31 -6.54
C GLU A 239 4.86 6.65 -7.13
N LEU A 240 5.27 7.62 -6.28
CA LEU A 240 5.87 8.90 -6.66
C LEU A 240 7.32 9.00 -6.18
N ALA A 241 7.52 9.24 -4.87
CA ALA A 241 8.80 9.27 -4.19
C ALA A 241 8.58 9.25 -2.66
N ASN A 242 9.53 8.67 -1.91
CA ASN A 242 9.48 8.52 -0.45
C ASN A 242 9.00 9.79 0.27
N ASP A 243 8.10 9.58 1.23
CA ASP A 243 7.52 10.64 2.06
C ASP A 243 6.91 11.79 1.25
N THR A 244 6.16 11.47 0.18
CA THR A 244 5.45 12.44 -0.66
C THR A 244 4.38 13.19 0.14
N TRP A 245 4.33 14.52 -0.08
CA TRP A 245 3.23 15.41 0.28
C TRP A 245 2.78 16.21 -0.95
N ARG A 246 1.71 17.00 -0.85
CA ARG A 246 1.10 17.68 -2.02
C ARG A 246 2.07 18.52 -2.87
N GLU A 247 3.15 19.06 -2.29
CA GLU A 247 4.07 20.00 -2.95
C GLU A 247 5.51 19.48 -3.08
N GLY A 248 5.81 18.27 -2.57
CA GLY A 248 7.16 17.72 -2.58
C GLY A 248 7.22 16.29 -2.08
N ALA A 249 8.43 15.78 -1.95
CA ALA A 249 8.74 14.49 -1.33
C ALA A 249 10.08 14.58 -0.61
N GLU A 250 10.31 13.70 0.38
CA GLU A 250 11.64 13.61 1.02
C GLU A 250 12.69 13.17 -0.01
N ASN A 251 12.35 12.18 -0.83
CA ASN A 251 13.21 11.66 -1.88
C ASN A 251 13.01 12.39 -3.22
N HIS A 252 13.09 13.73 -3.19
CA HIS A 252 13.08 14.57 -4.38
C HIS A 252 13.97 15.80 -4.20
N ASP A 253 14.91 16.00 -5.16
CA ASP A 253 15.80 17.16 -5.19
C ASP A 253 15.49 18.03 -6.42
N PRO A 254 14.81 19.17 -6.27
CA PRO A 254 14.46 20.01 -7.42
C PRO A 254 15.67 20.59 -8.17
N ALA A 255 16.87 20.59 -7.55
CA ALA A 255 18.08 21.07 -8.21
C ALA A 255 18.62 20.08 -9.27
N THR A 256 18.34 18.79 -9.11
CA THR A 256 18.85 17.72 -9.99
C THR A 256 17.74 16.98 -10.74
N GLU A 257 16.51 16.98 -10.23
CA GLU A 257 15.37 16.20 -10.74
C GLU A 257 14.26 17.09 -11.33
N GLY A 258 14.43 18.42 -11.28
CA GLY A 258 13.45 19.38 -11.78
C GLY A 258 12.29 19.63 -10.81
N LEU A 259 11.20 20.19 -11.30
CA LEU A 259 10.04 20.52 -10.45
C LEU A 259 9.32 19.25 -9.98
N PHE A 260 9.05 19.15 -8.69
CA PHE A 260 8.28 18.03 -8.11
C PHE A 260 6.92 17.84 -8.78
N LEU A 261 6.21 18.91 -9.08
CA LEU A 261 4.89 18.82 -9.73
C LEU A 261 4.97 18.17 -11.11
N ALA A 262 6.07 18.32 -11.85
CA ALA A 262 6.26 17.61 -13.12
C ALA A 262 6.49 16.10 -12.89
N ARG A 263 7.35 15.74 -11.93
CA ARG A 263 7.54 14.33 -11.51
C ARG A 263 6.22 13.71 -11.06
N ARG A 264 5.46 14.41 -10.22
CA ARG A 264 4.13 13.98 -9.75
C ARG A 264 3.18 13.68 -10.91
N GLN A 265 3.09 14.56 -11.91
CA GLN A 265 2.22 14.34 -13.09
C GLN A 265 2.63 13.09 -13.87
N MET A 266 3.93 12.89 -14.09
CA MET A 266 4.45 11.70 -14.79
C MET A 266 4.20 10.41 -14.03
N ALA A 267 4.38 10.41 -12.71
CA ALA A 267 4.09 9.28 -11.84
C ALA A 267 2.60 8.90 -11.86
N ILE A 268 1.72 9.91 -11.72
CA ILE A 268 0.25 9.74 -11.78
C ILE A 268 -0.18 9.21 -13.15
N GLN A 269 0.40 9.73 -14.24
CA GLN A 269 0.13 9.22 -15.59
C GLN A 269 0.50 7.73 -15.70
N ALA A 270 1.70 7.36 -15.30
CA ALA A 270 2.14 5.96 -15.34
C ALA A 270 1.26 5.06 -14.47
N TYR A 271 0.89 5.49 -13.27
CA TYR A 271 -0.03 4.76 -12.41
C TYR A 271 -1.38 4.53 -13.09
N ASN A 272 -1.95 5.59 -13.68
CA ASN A 272 -3.23 5.50 -14.39
C ASN A 272 -3.16 4.63 -15.65
N GLU A 273 -2.01 4.52 -16.30
CA GLU A 273 -1.80 3.62 -17.44
C GLU A 273 -1.69 2.15 -17.00
N TRP A 274 -0.96 1.88 -15.91
CA TRP A 274 -0.55 0.53 -15.53
C TRP A 274 -1.46 -0.14 -14.49
N MET A 275 -2.28 0.62 -13.76
CA MET A 275 -3.18 0.07 -12.76
C MET A 275 -4.61 -0.08 -13.29
N PRO A 276 -5.30 -1.20 -12.98
CA PRO A 276 -6.65 -1.49 -13.46
C PRO A 276 -7.71 -0.72 -12.66
N ILE A 277 -7.58 0.60 -12.58
CA ILE A 277 -8.50 1.47 -11.82
C ILE A 277 -9.43 2.26 -12.73
N ARG A 278 -10.60 2.62 -12.20
CA ARG A 278 -11.53 3.58 -12.79
C ARG A 278 -11.31 4.93 -12.15
N LEU A 279 -10.91 5.94 -12.94
CA LEU A 279 -10.84 7.32 -12.44
C LEU A 279 -12.25 7.82 -12.11
N PRO A 280 -12.48 8.33 -10.88
CA PRO A 280 -13.77 8.94 -10.52
C PRO A 280 -14.12 10.15 -11.39
N ASP A 281 -13.10 10.87 -11.84
CA ASP A 281 -13.19 12.03 -12.72
C ASP A 281 -12.01 12.01 -13.71
N ALA A 282 -12.31 11.80 -14.98
CA ALA A 282 -11.29 11.74 -16.03
C ALA A 282 -10.55 13.09 -16.21
N GLY A 283 -11.16 14.20 -15.81
CA GLY A 283 -10.54 15.53 -15.83
C GLY A 283 -9.61 15.81 -14.65
N LYS A 284 -9.61 14.94 -13.62
CA LYS A 284 -8.79 15.04 -12.41
C LYS A 284 -8.04 13.73 -12.17
N PRO A 285 -6.96 13.45 -12.91
CA PRO A 285 -6.26 12.16 -12.84
C PRO A 285 -5.57 11.89 -11.49
N ASP A 286 -5.38 12.93 -10.67
CA ASP A 286 -4.86 12.85 -9.31
C ASP A 286 -5.95 12.58 -8.26
N ARG A 287 -7.24 12.58 -8.62
CA ARG A 287 -8.33 12.22 -7.73
C ARG A 287 -8.57 10.73 -7.76
N ILE A 288 -7.95 10.00 -6.82
CA ILE A 288 -8.03 8.54 -6.75
C ILE A 288 -9.02 8.03 -5.70
N TYR A 289 -9.40 8.84 -4.71
CA TYR A 289 -10.30 8.41 -3.65
C TYR A 289 -11.70 8.11 -4.18
N ARG A 290 -12.22 6.95 -3.81
CA ARG A 290 -13.49 6.41 -4.32
C ARG A 290 -14.08 5.37 -3.37
N SER A 291 -15.38 5.05 -3.53
CA SER A 291 -16.10 4.08 -2.71
C SER A 291 -16.60 2.89 -3.51
N PHE A 292 -16.71 1.76 -2.82
CA PHE A 292 -17.26 0.51 -3.32
C PHE A 292 -18.29 -0.02 -2.32
N ASP A 293 -19.53 -0.18 -2.75
CA ASP A 293 -20.61 -0.67 -1.91
C ASP A 293 -20.88 -2.15 -2.23
N PHE A 294 -20.49 -3.03 -1.32
CA PHE A 294 -20.80 -4.45 -1.35
C PHE A 294 -22.17 -4.67 -0.71
N GLY A 295 -23.21 -4.43 -1.50
CA GLY A 295 -24.59 -4.41 -1.03
C GLY A 295 -24.79 -3.49 0.16
N ASN A 296 -25.60 -3.90 1.11
CA ASN A 296 -25.78 -3.22 2.40
C ASN A 296 -24.92 -3.81 3.55
N LEU A 297 -23.94 -4.66 3.19
CA LEU A 297 -23.02 -5.25 4.16
C LEU A 297 -21.81 -4.36 4.43
N LEU A 298 -21.13 -3.87 3.38
CA LEU A 298 -19.87 -3.17 3.50
C LEU A 298 -19.81 -1.99 2.51
N SER A 299 -19.53 -0.78 3.01
CA SER A 299 -19.03 0.34 2.22
C SER A 299 -17.54 0.50 2.44
N LEU A 300 -16.76 0.24 1.40
CA LEU A 300 -15.30 0.41 1.38
C LEU A 300 -14.97 1.78 0.76
N HIS A 301 -14.27 2.63 1.51
CA HIS A 301 -13.81 3.95 1.08
C HIS A 301 -12.29 3.93 0.95
N MET A 302 -11.79 3.97 -0.29
CA MET A 302 -10.37 4.09 -0.58
C MET A 302 -9.95 5.55 -0.51
N LEU A 303 -8.94 5.87 0.29
CA LEU A 303 -8.50 7.24 0.56
C LEU A 303 -7.16 7.54 -0.12
N ASP A 304 -6.91 8.83 -0.36
CA ASP A 304 -5.59 9.38 -0.69
C ASP A 304 -5.08 10.18 0.51
N THR A 305 -4.07 9.67 1.19
CA THR A 305 -3.42 10.35 2.32
C THR A 305 -2.07 10.97 1.93
N ARG A 306 -1.75 11.07 0.63
CA ARG A 306 -0.45 11.53 0.14
C ARG A 306 -0.50 12.75 -0.79
N VAL A 307 -1.25 12.66 -1.89
CA VAL A 307 -1.01 13.47 -3.08
C VAL A 307 -1.79 14.78 -3.07
N ILE A 308 -3.10 14.73 -2.76
CA ILE A 308 -3.98 15.88 -3.03
C ILE A 308 -4.10 16.87 -1.88
N GLY A 309 -3.87 16.45 -0.64
CA GLY A 309 -4.20 17.31 0.50
C GLY A 309 -3.19 17.32 1.64
N ARG A 310 -2.17 16.47 1.58
CA ARG A 310 -1.23 16.29 2.68
C ARG A 310 -0.27 17.45 2.82
N ASP A 311 -0.18 18.04 4.00
CA ASP A 311 0.91 18.93 4.39
C ASP A 311 2.18 18.15 4.65
N LYS A 312 3.34 18.79 4.49
CA LYS A 312 4.63 18.15 4.82
C LYS A 312 4.62 17.65 6.27
N GLN A 313 5.10 16.42 6.48
CA GLN A 313 5.22 15.81 7.79
C GLN A 313 6.17 16.61 8.69
N LEU A 314 5.91 16.58 10.00
CA LEU A 314 6.80 17.13 11.01
C LEU A 314 8.04 16.24 11.18
N ALA A 315 9.12 16.81 11.70
CA ALA A 315 10.35 16.08 11.94
C ALA A 315 10.92 16.41 13.34
N TYR A 316 11.20 15.39 14.15
CA TYR A 316 11.71 15.57 15.51
C TYR A 316 12.95 16.46 15.63
N PRO A 317 13.93 16.42 14.69
CA PRO A 317 15.09 17.32 14.76
C PRO A 317 14.73 18.81 14.80
N SER A 318 13.57 19.21 14.27
CA SER A 318 13.11 20.60 14.31
C SER A 318 12.71 21.07 15.71
N TYR A 319 12.52 20.13 16.64
CA TYR A 319 12.10 20.39 18.03
C TYR A 319 13.20 20.09 19.05
N VAL A 320 14.40 19.76 18.60
CA VAL A 320 15.55 19.51 19.48
C VAL A 320 16.50 20.70 19.41
N GLY A 321 16.65 21.40 20.54
CA GLY A 321 17.52 22.57 20.65
C GLY A 321 19.03 22.18 20.65
N ALA A 322 19.91 23.17 20.58
CA ALA A 322 21.36 23.00 20.50
C ALA A 322 21.97 22.18 21.66
N GLY A 323 21.30 22.15 22.82
CA GLY A 323 21.68 21.32 23.98
C GLY A 323 21.07 19.94 24.03
N GLY A 324 20.37 19.48 22.96
CA GLY A 324 19.68 18.19 22.93
C GLY A 324 18.32 18.18 23.65
N ALA A 325 17.88 19.32 24.19
CA ALA A 325 16.61 19.42 24.88
C ALA A 325 15.44 19.41 23.87
N PHE A 326 14.48 18.53 24.10
CA PHE A 326 13.25 18.43 23.30
C PHE A 326 12.25 19.50 23.72
N ASN A 327 11.81 20.34 22.75
CA ASN A 327 10.78 21.36 22.97
C ASN A 327 9.37 20.74 22.81
N ALA A 328 8.91 20.06 23.87
CA ALA A 328 7.61 19.40 23.90
C ALA A 328 6.43 20.36 23.68
N THR A 329 6.53 21.62 24.11
CA THR A 329 5.48 22.61 23.95
C THR A 329 5.29 23.01 22.49
N ALA A 330 6.38 23.34 21.78
CA ALA A 330 6.31 23.67 20.36
C ALA A 330 5.85 22.45 19.53
N PHE A 331 6.36 21.27 19.84
CA PHE A 331 5.94 20.03 19.19
C PHE A 331 4.43 19.77 19.37
N ALA A 332 3.92 19.86 20.59
CA ALA A 332 2.50 19.65 20.87
C ALA A 332 1.61 20.67 20.15
N ALA A 333 2.04 21.94 20.04
CA ALA A 333 1.31 22.98 19.32
C ALA A 333 1.24 22.67 17.82
N ASP A 334 2.34 22.21 17.20
CA ASP A 334 2.39 21.94 15.77
C ASP A 334 1.66 20.63 15.41
N VAL A 335 1.84 19.55 16.16
CA VAL A 335 1.18 18.26 15.89
C VAL A 335 -0.33 18.34 16.12
N GLY A 336 -0.76 19.16 17.08
CA GLY A 336 -2.17 19.42 17.40
C GLY A 336 -2.80 20.54 16.56
N ASN A 337 -2.05 21.20 15.67
CA ASN A 337 -2.54 22.32 14.88
C ASN A 337 -3.75 21.92 14.01
N PRO A 338 -4.94 22.55 14.22
CA PRO A 338 -6.17 22.19 13.54
C PRO A 338 -6.17 22.47 12.02
N THR A 339 -5.23 23.25 11.54
CA THR A 339 -5.10 23.57 10.10
C THR A 339 -4.26 22.55 9.34
N ARG A 340 -3.51 21.67 10.02
CA ARG A 340 -2.73 20.62 9.36
C ARG A 340 -3.65 19.60 8.69
N GLN A 341 -3.40 19.37 7.41
CA GLN A 341 -4.21 18.52 6.54
C GLN A 341 -3.47 17.23 6.18
N LEU A 342 -4.18 16.10 6.19
CA LEU A 342 -3.73 14.83 5.62
C LEU A 342 -4.46 14.51 4.30
N MET A 343 -5.76 14.72 4.24
CA MET A 343 -6.60 14.41 3.08
C MET A 343 -7.08 15.63 2.30
N GLY A 344 -6.96 16.84 2.88
CA GLY A 344 -7.57 18.04 2.35
C GLY A 344 -9.09 18.10 2.54
N ALA A 345 -9.65 19.33 2.49
CA ALA A 345 -11.05 19.56 2.82
C ALA A 345 -12.02 18.90 1.83
N GLU A 346 -11.69 18.84 0.53
CA GLU A 346 -12.57 18.24 -0.49
C GLU A 346 -12.79 16.74 -0.19
N GLN A 347 -11.72 15.98 0.06
CA GLN A 347 -11.82 14.54 0.35
C GLN A 347 -12.51 14.30 1.71
N VAL A 348 -12.22 15.11 2.73
CA VAL A 348 -12.89 15.02 4.04
C VAL A 348 -14.40 15.19 3.88
N ASN A 349 -14.85 16.20 3.14
CA ASN A 349 -16.27 16.45 2.89
C ASN A 349 -16.92 15.32 2.07
N TRP A 350 -16.19 14.79 1.06
CA TRP A 350 -16.62 13.64 0.31
C TRP A 350 -16.81 12.42 1.23
N LEU A 351 -15.84 12.09 2.07
CA LEU A 351 -15.91 10.94 2.99
C LEU A 351 -17.08 11.08 3.98
N LYS A 352 -17.27 12.26 4.57
CA LYS A 352 -18.44 12.57 5.42
C LYS A 352 -19.76 12.30 4.69
N GLY A 353 -19.84 12.73 3.44
CA GLY A 353 -21.01 12.52 2.59
C GLY A 353 -21.25 11.04 2.28
N GLN A 354 -20.19 10.26 1.98
CA GLN A 354 -20.30 8.81 1.74
C GLN A 354 -20.77 8.08 3.00
N MET A 355 -20.12 8.30 4.13
CA MET A 355 -20.47 7.66 5.40
C MET A 355 -21.89 8.03 5.85
N SER A 356 -22.35 9.27 5.62
CA SER A 356 -23.70 9.72 5.96
C SER A 356 -24.78 9.03 5.12
N LYS A 357 -24.52 8.83 3.82
CA LYS A 357 -25.47 8.18 2.88
C LYS A 357 -25.50 6.66 3.03
N SER A 358 -24.41 6.06 3.46
CA SER A 358 -24.30 4.60 3.55
C SER A 358 -25.20 4.04 4.65
N SER A 359 -25.98 3.01 4.32
CA SER A 359 -26.72 2.15 5.25
C SER A 359 -26.01 0.83 5.52
N ALA A 360 -24.81 0.62 4.98
CA ALA A 360 -24.07 -0.61 5.15
C ALA A 360 -23.74 -0.87 6.63
N THR A 361 -23.77 -2.15 7.01
CA THR A 361 -23.43 -2.61 8.38
C THR A 361 -22.04 -2.15 8.78
N TRP A 362 -21.07 -2.20 7.86
CA TRP A 362 -19.68 -1.85 8.09
C TRP A 362 -19.24 -0.69 7.22
N GLN A 363 -18.47 0.23 7.79
CA GLN A 363 -17.72 1.25 7.07
C GLN A 363 -16.23 0.89 7.15
N MET A 364 -15.61 0.68 6.00
CA MET A 364 -14.19 0.30 5.95
C MET A 364 -13.41 1.38 5.21
N LEU A 365 -12.32 1.85 5.80
CA LEU A 365 -11.37 2.74 5.15
C LEU A 365 -10.19 1.90 4.66
N GLY A 366 -9.92 1.95 3.35
CA GLY A 366 -8.67 1.43 2.77
C GLY A 366 -7.73 2.62 2.53
N GLN A 367 -6.61 2.66 3.25
CA GLN A 367 -5.72 3.81 3.21
C GLN A 367 -4.28 3.43 3.56
N GLN A 368 -3.36 4.36 3.41
CA GLN A 368 -1.93 4.09 3.40
C GLN A 368 -1.37 3.88 4.80
N VAL A 369 -1.47 4.89 5.66
CA VAL A 369 -0.70 5.01 6.91
C VAL A 369 -1.53 4.68 8.16
N LEU A 370 -0.88 4.26 9.25
CA LEU A 370 -1.58 3.88 10.49
C LEU A 370 -2.40 5.02 11.08
N MET A 371 -3.67 4.73 11.44
CA MET A 371 -4.59 5.67 12.10
C MET A 371 -4.58 5.51 13.62
N ALA A 372 -4.26 4.33 14.15
CA ALA A 372 -4.14 4.11 15.58
C ALA A 372 -3.03 4.98 16.18
N ARG A 373 -3.19 5.38 17.43
CA ARG A 373 -2.13 6.09 18.15
C ARG A 373 -1.00 5.16 18.51
N MET A 374 0.14 5.39 17.91
CA MET A 374 1.35 4.59 18.08
C MET A 374 2.39 5.40 18.84
N ASN A 375 2.07 5.76 20.10
CA ASN A 375 2.97 6.57 20.93
C ASN A 375 3.99 5.69 21.62
N LEU A 376 5.25 6.08 21.52
CA LEU A 376 6.39 5.53 22.26
C LEU A 376 6.96 6.58 23.22
N PRO A 377 7.57 6.17 24.34
CA PRO A 377 8.27 7.09 25.23
C PRO A 377 9.30 7.95 24.49
N ALA A 378 9.30 9.25 24.74
CA ALA A 378 10.22 10.18 24.07
C ALA A 378 11.69 9.76 24.13
N PRO A 379 12.23 9.19 25.22
CA PRO A 379 13.60 8.67 25.23
C PRO A 379 13.89 7.58 24.20
N LEU A 380 12.90 6.74 23.84
CA LEU A 380 13.05 5.75 22.76
C LEU A 380 13.07 6.43 21.40
N VAL A 381 12.09 7.29 21.12
CA VAL A 381 11.95 7.97 19.82
C VAL A 381 13.14 8.89 19.52
N LEU A 382 13.67 9.53 20.56
CA LEU A 382 14.84 10.43 20.46
C LEU A 382 16.20 9.70 20.58
N GLY A 383 16.21 8.37 20.74
CA GLY A 383 17.42 7.57 20.79
C GLY A 383 18.25 7.72 22.07
N ALA A 384 17.65 8.21 23.16
CA ALA A 384 18.33 8.36 24.46
C ALA A 384 18.47 7.02 25.22
N ILE A 385 17.67 6.03 24.89
CA ILE A 385 17.73 4.66 25.42
C ILE A 385 17.41 3.66 24.30
N GLY A 386 18.04 2.49 24.30
CA GLY A 386 17.71 1.40 23.37
C GLY A 386 16.42 0.67 23.76
N PHE A 387 15.77 0.03 22.77
CA PHE A 387 14.46 -0.62 22.95
C PHE A 387 14.50 -1.71 24.03
N GLY A 388 15.42 -2.68 23.95
CA GLY A 388 15.55 -3.75 24.94
C GLY A 388 15.86 -3.22 26.34
N ALA A 389 16.70 -2.18 26.46
CA ALA A 389 16.98 -1.53 27.74
C ALA A 389 15.74 -0.86 28.35
N TYR A 390 14.90 -0.23 27.52
CA TYR A 390 13.66 0.37 28.00
C TYR A 390 12.64 -0.69 28.47
N VAL A 391 12.48 -1.79 27.72
CA VAL A 391 11.61 -2.92 28.10
C VAL A 391 12.09 -3.55 29.42
N ALA A 392 13.40 -3.73 29.60
CA ALA A 392 13.98 -4.19 30.87
C ALA A 392 13.70 -3.21 32.02
N LEU A 393 13.78 -1.90 31.75
CA LEU A 393 13.45 -0.87 32.75
C LEU A 393 11.96 -0.89 33.14
N LEU A 394 11.06 -1.08 32.20
CA LEU A 394 9.64 -1.27 32.48
C LEU A 394 9.38 -2.52 33.33
N THR A 395 10.07 -3.61 33.04
CA THR A 395 9.98 -4.84 33.83
C THR A 395 10.49 -4.60 35.25
N LYS A 396 11.64 -3.93 35.42
CA LYS A 396 12.17 -3.55 36.72
C LYS A 396 11.20 -2.66 37.50
N ALA A 397 10.58 -1.69 36.83
CA ALA A 397 9.58 -0.82 37.45
C ALA A 397 8.37 -1.56 38.00
N LYS A 398 7.95 -2.64 37.31
CA LYS A 398 6.83 -3.50 37.76
C LYS A 398 7.21 -4.45 38.88
N THR A 399 8.40 -5.06 38.81
CA THR A 399 8.80 -6.16 39.71
C THR A 399 9.58 -5.70 40.93
N ALA A 400 10.31 -4.59 40.85
CA ALA A 400 11.18 -4.06 41.89
C ALA A 400 11.22 -2.51 41.91
N PRO A 401 10.08 -1.83 42.06
CA PRO A 401 9.99 -0.37 41.92
C PRO A 401 10.91 0.40 42.89
N ALA A 402 11.11 -0.13 44.09
CA ALA A 402 12.02 0.47 45.09
C ALA A 402 13.49 0.43 44.69
N SER A 403 13.88 -0.37 43.71
CA SER A 403 15.28 -0.46 43.23
C SER A 403 15.60 0.51 42.08
N LEU A 404 14.64 1.31 41.64
CA LEU A 404 14.83 2.28 40.56
C LEU A 404 15.72 3.44 41.03
N SER A 405 16.79 3.71 40.28
CA SER A 405 17.60 4.91 40.46
C SER A 405 16.82 6.18 40.06
N ALA A 406 17.27 7.35 40.50
CA ALA A 406 16.69 8.63 40.12
C ALA A 406 16.71 8.85 38.61
N ALA A 407 17.78 8.42 37.90
CA ALA A 407 17.89 8.52 36.45
C ALA A 407 16.86 7.61 35.75
N GLU A 408 16.66 6.38 36.22
CA GLU A 408 15.64 5.45 35.68
C GLU A 408 14.21 5.99 35.87
N GLN A 409 13.94 6.58 37.05
CA GLN A 409 12.66 7.24 37.32
C GLN A 409 12.42 8.43 36.37
N GLN A 410 13.43 9.23 36.07
CA GLN A 410 13.35 10.34 35.12
C GLN A 410 13.08 9.85 33.69
N ILE A 411 13.67 8.74 33.26
CA ILE A 411 13.38 8.12 31.95
C ILE A 411 11.92 7.69 31.87
N LEU A 412 11.42 7.00 32.90
CA LEU A 412 10.03 6.52 32.96
C LEU A 412 9.00 7.65 33.06
N ALA A 413 9.38 8.80 33.60
CA ALA A 413 8.50 9.97 33.74
C ALA A 413 8.37 10.79 32.44
N GLN A 414 9.18 10.50 31.41
CA GLN A 414 9.11 11.23 30.15
C GLN A 414 7.79 10.94 29.41
N PRO A 415 7.22 11.94 28.71
CA PRO A 415 5.99 11.75 27.95
C PRO A 415 6.19 10.77 26.78
N SER A 416 5.10 10.14 26.36
CA SER A 416 5.07 9.40 25.11
C SER A 416 4.71 10.34 23.96
N VAL A 417 5.35 10.12 22.81
CA VAL A 417 5.19 10.89 21.57
C VAL A 417 4.98 9.93 20.40
N PRO A 418 4.37 10.36 19.28
CA PRO A 418 4.21 9.54 18.09
C PRO A 418 5.55 8.96 17.62
N TYR A 419 5.61 7.65 17.33
CA TYR A 419 6.82 7.09 16.75
C TYR A 419 6.99 7.46 15.27
N ASN A 420 5.86 7.67 14.56
CA ASN A 420 5.83 8.00 13.14
C ASN A 420 4.98 9.26 12.89
N LEU A 421 5.63 10.36 12.51
CA LEU A 421 4.97 11.64 12.21
C LEU A 421 4.44 11.71 10.77
N ASP A 422 4.77 10.72 9.96
CA ASP A 422 4.21 10.51 8.63
C ASP A 422 2.82 9.87 8.67
N ALA A 423 2.49 9.12 9.73
CA ALA A 423 1.17 8.55 10.00
C ALA A 423 0.15 9.60 10.51
N TRP A 424 -1.08 9.18 10.75
CA TRP A 424 -2.15 10.04 11.28
C TRP A 424 -1.80 10.72 12.61
N ASP A 425 -0.87 10.17 13.38
CA ASP A 425 -0.39 10.77 14.61
C ASP A 425 0.32 12.12 14.40
N GLY A 426 0.88 12.36 13.21
CA GLY A 426 1.41 13.66 12.80
C GLY A 426 0.35 14.67 12.36
N TYR A 427 -0.93 14.27 12.29
CA TYR A 427 -2.07 15.06 11.79
C TYR A 427 -3.30 14.87 12.68
N GLN A 428 -3.13 15.10 13.98
CA GLN A 428 -4.10 14.72 15.01
C GLN A 428 -5.49 15.32 14.77
N ALA A 429 -5.59 16.56 14.36
CA ALA A 429 -6.89 17.21 14.09
C ALA A 429 -7.63 16.60 12.89
N ALA A 430 -6.89 16.21 11.84
CA ALA A 430 -7.46 15.51 10.69
C ALA A 430 -7.98 14.12 11.09
N ARG A 431 -7.20 13.37 11.91
CA ARG A 431 -7.60 12.09 12.48
C ARG A 431 -8.90 12.20 13.28
N GLU A 432 -8.96 13.12 14.22
CA GLU A 432 -10.15 13.33 15.07
C GLU A 432 -11.38 13.71 14.24
N THR A 433 -11.22 14.43 13.14
CA THR A 433 -12.33 14.78 12.23
C THR A 433 -12.96 13.50 11.62
N VAL A 434 -12.17 12.52 11.23
CA VAL A 434 -12.67 11.24 10.69
C VAL A 434 -13.34 10.42 11.79
N LEU A 435 -12.69 10.28 12.94
CA LEU A 435 -13.21 9.51 14.07
C LEU A 435 -14.51 10.11 14.61
N ALA A 436 -14.58 11.44 14.78
CA ALA A 436 -15.79 12.15 15.21
C ALA A 436 -16.94 11.95 14.22
N THR A 437 -16.65 11.92 12.91
CA THR A 437 -17.67 11.64 11.88
C THR A 437 -18.24 10.23 12.02
N ALA A 438 -17.40 9.22 12.13
CA ALA A 438 -17.83 7.83 12.30
C ALA A 438 -18.64 7.64 13.59
N LYS A 439 -18.20 8.26 14.68
CA LYS A 439 -18.85 8.23 15.99
C LYS A 439 -20.22 8.92 15.96
N ALA A 440 -20.31 10.15 15.42
CA ALA A 440 -21.57 10.88 15.33
C ALA A 440 -22.62 10.17 14.48
N LEU A 441 -22.19 9.48 13.42
CA LEU A 441 -23.04 8.67 12.57
C LEU A 441 -23.26 7.24 13.09
N ASN A 442 -22.73 6.92 14.27
CA ASN A 442 -22.78 5.59 14.91
C ASN A 442 -22.36 4.43 13.97
N LYS A 443 -21.29 4.62 13.19
CA LYS A 443 -20.81 3.62 12.22
C LYS A 443 -19.93 2.55 12.89
N ASN A 444 -19.98 1.32 12.38
CA ASN A 444 -19.03 0.26 12.71
C ASN A 444 -17.81 0.46 11.82
N LEU A 445 -16.82 1.18 12.34
CA LEU A 445 -15.62 1.58 11.61
C LEU A 445 -14.54 0.50 11.69
N VAL A 446 -14.02 0.12 10.53
CA VAL A 446 -12.81 -0.70 10.37
C VAL A 446 -11.83 0.07 9.48
N VAL A 447 -10.57 0.14 9.85
CA VAL A 447 -9.51 0.77 9.05
C VAL A 447 -8.52 -0.30 8.59
N LEU A 448 -8.15 -0.27 7.32
CA LEU A 448 -7.06 -1.05 6.74
C LEU A 448 -5.91 -0.09 6.44
N ALA A 449 -4.70 -0.42 6.89
CA ALA A 449 -3.51 0.40 6.73
C ALA A 449 -2.30 -0.43 6.25
N GLY A 450 -1.34 0.23 5.58
CA GLY A 450 -0.08 -0.33 5.06
C GLY A 450 1.15 0.42 5.59
N ASP A 451 2.05 0.83 4.69
CA ASP A 451 3.22 1.71 4.88
C ASP A 451 4.34 1.15 5.79
N THR A 452 4.01 0.66 6.95
CA THR A 452 5.00 0.38 8.01
C THR A 452 5.77 -0.92 7.85
N HIS A 453 5.42 -1.75 6.90
CA HIS A 453 6.01 -3.07 6.58
C HIS A 453 5.82 -4.14 7.66
N ASN A 454 5.20 -3.80 8.78
CA ASN A 454 4.88 -4.70 9.89
C ASN A 454 3.38 -4.96 9.93
N ALA A 455 2.95 -6.06 10.53
CA ALA A 455 1.54 -6.26 10.79
C ALA A 455 1.15 -5.69 12.15
N TRP A 456 -0.01 -5.03 12.18
CA TRP A 456 -0.54 -4.37 13.37
C TRP A 456 -2.04 -4.64 13.51
N ALA A 457 -2.52 -4.73 14.74
CA ALA A 457 -3.95 -4.65 15.00
C ALA A 457 -4.18 -3.81 16.26
N SER A 458 -5.01 -2.77 16.15
CA SER A 458 -5.20 -1.77 17.20
C SER A 458 -6.65 -1.39 17.39
N ASP A 459 -7.02 -1.09 18.64
CA ASP A 459 -8.26 -0.41 18.95
C ASP A 459 -8.16 1.08 18.57
N LEU A 460 -9.21 1.63 17.98
CA LEU A 460 -9.28 3.05 17.65
C LEU A 460 -10.15 3.79 18.65
N ALA A 461 -9.53 4.75 19.35
CA ALA A 461 -10.22 5.67 20.24
C ALA A 461 -9.97 7.12 19.82
N ASP A 462 -10.95 8.00 20.07
CA ASP A 462 -10.79 9.45 19.94
C ASP A 462 -9.90 10.04 21.05
N MET A 463 -9.66 11.37 21.01
CA MET A 463 -8.84 12.04 22.04
C MET A 463 -9.42 11.99 23.43
N SER A 464 -10.71 11.72 23.58
CA SER A 464 -11.35 11.53 24.89
C SER A 464 -11.21 10.10 25.43
N GLY A 465 -10.59 9.19 24.67
CA GLY A 465 -10.46 7.77 25.01
C GLY A 465 -11.69 6.93 24.68
N GLN A 466 -12.69 7.47 23.99
CA GLN A 466 -13.89 6.71 23.63
C GLN A 466 -13.62 5.86 22.38
N ALA A 467 -13.99 4.59 22.44
CA ALA A 467 -13.85 3.64 21.33
C ALA A 467 -14.69 4.07 20.12
N VAL A 468 -14.08 4.09 18.94
CA VAL A 468 -14.70 4.46 17.66
C VAL A 468 -14.73 3.31 16.67
N GLY A 469 -13.70 2.48 16.62
CA GLY A 469 -13.54 1.39 15.67
C GLY A 469 -12.29 0.57 15.94
N VAL A 470 -11.81 -0.13 14.91
CA VAL A 470 -10.58 -0.94 14.95
C VAL A 470 -9.76 -0.71 13.70
N GLU A 471 -8.45 -0.97 13.79
CA GLU A 471 -7.54 -0.94 12.65
C GLU A 471 -6.82 -2.28 12.50
N PHE A 472 -6.65 -2.69 11.23
CA PHE A 472 -5.79 -3.79 10.82
C PHE A 472 -4.72 -3.25 9.87
N GLY A 473 -3.48 -3.19 10.33
CA GLY A 473 -2.31 -2.89 9.51
C GLY A 473 -1.75 -4.17 8.90
N VAL A 474 -1.62 -4.22 7.57
CA VAL A 474 -1.07 -5.36 6.86
C VAL A 474 0.45 -5.29 6.82
N SER A 475 1.13 -6.45 6.95
CA SER A 475 2.58 -6.51 6.69
C SER A 475 2.86 -6.36 5.20
N SER A 476 4.12 -6.05 4.87
CA SER A 476 4.56 -5.89 3.48
C SER A 476 4.54 -7.21 2.71
N VAL A 477 4.41 -7.10 1.38
CA VAL A 477 4.67 -8.23 0.47
C VAL A 477 6.16 -8.61 0.51
N THR A 478 7.08 -7.63 0.47
CA THR A 478 8.53 -7.91 0.47
C THR A 478 9.39 -6.90 1.21
N SER A 479 8.92 -5.68 1.43
CA SER A 479 9.71 -4.62 2.09
C SER A 479 10.10 -5.01 3.52
N PRO A 480 11.38 -4.78 3.96
CA PRO A 480 11.81 -5.10 5.32
C PRO A 480 11.10 -4.26 6.36
N GLY A 481 10.78 -4.87 7.51
CA GLY A 481 10.13 -4.24 8.65
C GLY A 481 11.10 -3.84 9.75
N PHE A 482 10.65 -3.91 11.00
CA PHE A 482 11.45 -3.53 12.17
C PHE A 482 12.66 -4.42 12.41
N GLU A 483 12.71 -5.63 11.87
CA GLU A 483 13.90 -6.48 11.93
C GLU A 483 15.13 -5.83 11.26
N ASP A 484 14.92 -4.91 10.32
CA ASP A 484 16.01 -4.16 9.69
C ASP A 484 16.45 -2.96 10.53
N ILE A 485 15.60 -2.47 11.42
CA ILE A 485 15.88 -1.40 12.37
C ILE A 485 16.48 -1.97 13.66
N PHE A 486 15.86 -2.99 14.24
CA PHE A 486 16.27 -3.63 15.49
C PHE A 486 17.10 -4.90 15.24
N LYS A 487 18.17 -4.79 14.45
CA LYS A 487 18.98 -5.92 13.95
C LYS A 487 19.55 -6.85 15.05
N ASN A 488 19.73 -6.34 16.25
CA ASN A 488 20.31 -7.07 17.38
C ASN A 488 19.26 -7.55 18.40
N GLU A 489 17.98 -7.29 18.15
CA GLU A 489 16.88 -7.65 19.02
C GLU A 489 16.12 -8.85 18.42
N ASP A 490 15.57 -9.70 19.28
CA ASP A 490 14.64 -10.75 18.82
C ASP A 490 13.32 -10.09 18.36
N PRO A 491 12.89 -10.28 17.11
CA PRO A 491 11.65 -9.68 16.60
C PRO A 491 10.40 -10.01 17.43
N ALA A 492 10.33 -11.21 18.02
CA ALA A 492 9.21 -11.58 18.89
C ALA A 492 9.22 -10.78 20.20
N GLN A 493 10.42 -10.50 20.75
CA GLN A 493 10.56 -9.64 21.93
C GLN A 493 10.25 -8.17 21.59
N VAL A 494 10.64 -7.72 20.39
CA VAL A 494 10.29 -6.37 19.91
C VAL A 494 8.76 -6.25 19.79
N ALA A 495 8.08 -7.20 19.16
CA ALA A 495 6.62 -7.21 19.04
C ALA A 495 5.93 -7.18 20.41
N ALA A 496 6.32 -8.07 21.33
CA ALA A 496 5.77 -8.12 22.68
C ALA A 496 6.03 -6.83 23.49
N GLY A 497 7.21 -6.23 23.34
CA GLY A 497 7.54 -4.95 23.95
C GLY A 497 6.68 -3.80 23.41
N LEU A 498 6.43 -3.76 22.11
CA LEU A 498 5.54 -2.78 21.49
C LEU A 498 4.10 -2.93 21.98
N GLU A 499 3.55 -4.16 22.04
CA GLU A 499 2.23 -4.45 22.59
C GLU A 499 2.12 -4.03 24.07
N GLN A 500 3.22 -4.09 24.82
CA GLN A 500 3.25 -3.65 26.21
C GLN A 500 3.28 -2.13 26.37
N ILE A 501 3.95 -1.41 25.44
CA ILE A 501 4.20 0.03 25.53
C ILE A 501 3.06 0.83 24.89
N ILE A 502 2.55 0.37 23.75
CA ILE A 502 1.55 1.08 22.95
C ILE A 502 0.15 0.66 23.38
N GLY A 503 -0.53 1.50 24.13
CA GLY A 503 -1.81 1.17 24.78
C GLY A 503 -2.90 0.62 23.85
N PRO A 504 -3.19 1.18 22.66
CA PRO A 504 -4.21 0.66 21.75
C PRO A 504 -3.79 -0.58 20.95
N LEU A 505 -2.52 -0.98 20.97
CA LEU A 505 -1.99 -2.08 20.19
C LEU A 505 -2.35 -3.44 20.82
N VAL A 506 -3.02 -4.30 20.04
CA VAL A 506 -3.47 -5.64 20.45
C VAL A 506 -2.58 -6.74 19.84
N TYR A 507 -1.97 -6.45 18.69
CA TYR A 507 -1.10 -7.41 18.00
C TYR A 507 -0.06 -6.68 17.14
N ALA A 508 1.17 -7.20 17.17
CA ALA A 508 2.27 -6.80 16.29
C ALA A 508 2.99 -8.04 15.72
N GLU A 509 3.40 -7.96 14.46
CA GLU A 509 4.37 -8.86 13.82
C GLU A 509 5.39 -8.01 13.06
N THR A 510 6.65 -8.07 13.48
CA THR A 510 7.67 -7.09 13.10
C THR A 510 8.71 -7.62 12.11
N LYS A 511 8.55 -8.86 11.63
CA LYS A 511 9.54 -9.54 10.77
C LYS A 511 8.91 -10.19 9.54
N SER A 512 7.72 -10.79 9.68
CA SER A 512 7.16 -11.68 8.66
C SER A 512 6.55 -10.91 7.48
N ARG A 513 6.73 -11.42 6.27
CA ARG A 513 6.10 -10.92 5.04
C ARG A 513 4.82 -11.68 4.79
N GLY A 514 3.77 -10.96 4.35
CA GLY A 514 2.48 -11.60 4.19
C GLY A 514 1.38 -10.69 3.67
N PHE A 515 0.16 -11.14 3.88
CA PHE A 515 -1.07 -10.45 3.52
C PHE A 515 -2.16 -10.77 4.55
N MET A 516 -3.27 -10.07 4.49
CA MET A 516 -4.47 -10.39 5.29
C MET A 516 -5.60 -10.91 4.42
N VAL A 517 -6.40 -11.82 4.97
CA VAL A 517 -7.75 -12.11 4.46
C VAL A 517 -8.75 -11.50 5.43
N VAL A 518 -9.48 -10.51 4.96
CA VAL A 518 -10.53 -9.85 5.73
C VAL A 518 -11.88 -10.38 5.30
N SER A 519 -12.57 -11.06 6.22
CA SER A 519 -13.91 -11.60 6.02
C SER A 519 -14.93 -10.75 6.77
N VAL A 520 -15.92 -10.24 6.05
CA VAL A 520 -16.98 -9.37 6.56
C VAL A 520 -18.30 -10.09 6.48
N THR A 521 -19.02 -10.19 7.57
CA THR A 521 -20.39 -10.73 7.67
C THR A 521 -21.29 -9.72 8.39
N PRO A 522 -22.61 -9.91 8.46
CA PRO A 522 -23.48 -9.06 9.27
C PRO A 522 -23.14 -9.08 10.77
N SER A 523 -22.50 -10.16 11.27
CA SER A 523 -22.23 -10.38 12.69
C SER A 523 -20.79 -10.09 13.13
N GLU A 524 -19.83 -10.04 12.21
CA GLU A 524 -18.42 -9.76 12.53
C GLU A 524 -17.61 -9.30 11.31
N THR A 525 -16.53 -8.58 11.57
CA THR A 525 -15.39 -8.41 10.64
C THR A 525 -14.18 -9.11 11.25
N ARG A 526 -13.61 -10.05 10.51
CA ARG A 526 -12.49 -10.91 10.92
C ARG A 526 -11.31 -10.70 9.99
N ALA A 527 -10.12 -10.44 10.54
CA ALA A 527 -8.86 -10.39 9.82
C ALA A 527 -8.00 -11.62 10.18
N GLU A 528 -7.54 -12.33 9.16
CA GLU A 528 -6.62 -13.45 9.27
C GLU A 528 -5.30 -13.05 8.60
N TYR A 529 -4.24 -12.90 9.39
CA TYR A 529 -2.90 -12.65 8.90
C TYR A 529 -2.30 -13.95 8.36
N ARG A 530 -1.67 -13.89 7.20
CA ARG A 530 -1.03 -15.02 6.53
C ARG A 530 0.37 -14.62 6.09
N TYR A 531 1.35 -15.43 6.45
CA TYR A 531 2.76 -15.13 6.21
C TYR A 531 3.44 -16.21 5.37
N VAL A 532 4.58 -15.84 4.81
CA VAL A 532 5.53 -16.76 4.18
C VAL A 532 6.81 -16.82 5.02
N SER A 533 7.45 -17.99 5.07
CA SER A 533 8.65 -18.19 5.88
C SER A 533 9.84 -17.36 5.43
N THR A 534 9.90 -17.00 4.15
CA THR A 534 10.94 -16.15 3.57
C THR A 534 10.51 -15.61 2.21
N VAL A 535 11.06 -14.45 1.85
CA VAL A 535 11.01 -13.87 0.50
C VAL A 535 12.39 -13.83 -0.16
N LYS A 536 13.44 -14.36 0.52
CA LYS A 536 14.84 -14.33 0.06
C LYS A 536 15.29 -15.60 -0.66
N SER A 537 14.47 -16.63 -0.70
CA SER A 537 14.74 -17.90 -1.37
C SER A 537 13.56 -18.26 -2.27
N THR A 538 13.80 -19.01 -3.35
CA THR A 538 12.75 -19.53 -4.22
C THR A 538 11.87 -20.60 -3.56
N SER A 539 12.36 -21.21 -2.48
CA SER A 539 11.60 -22.17 -1.66
C SER A 539 11.12 -21.51 -0.39
N TYR A 540 9.83 -21.67 -0.08
CA TYR A 540 9.20 -21.13 1.11
C TYR A 540 8.07 -22.05 1.60
N THR A 541 7.58 -21.78 2.79
CA THR A 541 6.40 -22.40 3.40
C THR A 541 5.43 -21.34 3.86
N VAL A 542 4.16 -21.69 3.93
CA VAL A 542 3.12 -20.82 4.52
C VAL A 542 3.23 -20.87 6.04
N VAL A 543 3.15 -19.71 6.68
CA VAL A 543 3.15 -19.56 8.13
C VAL A 543 1.82 -18.94 8.54
N PRO A 544 0.98 -19.65 9.34
CA PRO A 544 -0.25 -19.07 9.83
C PRO A 544 0.04 -17.91 10.80
N GLY A 545 -0.72 -16.84 10.65
CA GLY A 545 -0.64 -15.67 11.52
C GLY A 545 -1.79 -15.58 12.51
N LYS A 546 -1.87 -14.44 13.18
CA LYS A 546 -2.93 -14.13 14.14
C LYS A 546 -4.28 -14.01 13.44
N VAL A 547 -5.33 -14.37 14.14
CA VAL A 547 -6.71 -14.12 13.73
C VAL A 547 -7.39 -13.27 14.80
N LEU A 548 -7.92 -12.13 14.37
CA LEU A 548 -8.64 -11.18 15.23
C LEU A 548 -9.95 -10.78 14.57
N LYS A 549 -10.91 -10.34 15.38
CA LYS A 549 -12.21 -9.88 14.89
C LYS A 549 -12.76 -8.73 15.73
N THR A 550 -13.76 -8.07 15.17
CA THR A 550 -14.61 -7.10 15.85
C THR A 550 -16.08 -7.41 15.56
N LEU A 551 -16.97 -7.03 16.46
CA LEU A 551 -18.40 -7.23 16.33
C LEU A 551 -19.09 -5.87 16.04
N PRO A 552 -20.28 -5.85 15.39
CA PRO A 552 -21.00 -4.61 15.16
C PRO A 552 -21.63 -4.06 16.45
N GLY A 553 -21.85 -2.76 16.46
CA GLY A 553 -22.50 -2.05 17.58
C GLY A 553 -21.54 -1.25 18.44
N ALA A 554 -22.01 -0.16 18.98
CA ALA A 554 -21.19 0.82 19.71
C ALA A 554 -20.44 0.24 20.93
N ALA A 555 -20.98 -0.78 21.58
CA ALA A 555 -20.35 -1.45 22.72
C ALA A 555 -19.21 -2.41 22.31
N ASN A 556 -19.09 -2.74 21.03
CA ASN A 556 -18.22 -3.81 20.53
C ASN A 556 -17.02 -3.28 19.69
N ARG A 557 -16.74 -1.97 19.74
CA ARG A 557 -15.69 -1.30 18.96
C ARG A 557 -14.28 -1.62 19.48
N LYS A 558 -13.98 -2.90 19.59
CA LYS A 558 -12.70 -3.45 20.08
C LYS A 558 -12.34 -4.71 19.33
N LEU A 559 -11.06 -5.00 19.32
CA LEU A 559 -10.51 -6.25 18.83
C LEU A 559 -10.66 -7.35 19.88
N ILE A 560 -11.06 -8.52 19.43
CA ILE A 560 -11.11 -9.75 20.23
C ILE A 560 -10.48 -10.90 19.45
N ALA A 561 -10.02 -11.93 20.16
CA ALA A 561 -9.57 -13.17 19.51
C ALA A 561 -10.73 -13.82 18.74
N ALA A 562 -10.43 -14.40 17.57
CA ALA A 562 -11.43 -15.07 16.73
C ALA A 562 -11.50 -16.57 16.99
#